data_c880c01102bd602ceaaa0da95c2589e3
#
_entry.id   c880c01102bd602ceaaa0da95c2589e3
#
_cell.length_a   1.000
_cell.length_b   1.000
_cell.length_c   1.000
_cell.angle_alpha   90.00
_cell.angle_beta   90.00
_cell.angle_gamma   90.00
#
_symmetry.space_group_name_H-M   'P 1'
#
loop_
_entity.id
_entity.type
_entity.pdbx_description
1 polymer ?
#
loop_
_entity_poly.entity_id
_entity_poly.type
_entity_poly.pdbx_seq_one_letter_code
_entity_poly.pdbx_strand_id
1 'polypeptide(L)'
;AFAIWIGFGVLYLWDLLQKKMDSRNAAIIVTAVCLFAVPVNMAAQNWDDHDRSGRYATIAHAKNYLSSCAPNAILFTYGDNDTFPLWYAQEVEGFRRDVRIVNLSLLAGDWYIDQMKRKAYESDGVPISFTKDQYHAGVRDFVTIEERIQQPFSMKEVMEFVASDRPETKSNRYQGGAVDFIPTRSLYIPVDKEKVLA
;
A
#
# COMPACT_ATOMS: atom_id res chain seq x y z
N ALA A 1 1.39 -25.68 10.08
CA ALA A 1 1.64 -26.81 10.99
C ALA A 1 0.37 -27.31 11.66
N PHE A 2 -0.49 -26.47 12.28
CA PHE A 2 -1.69 -26.90 13.00
C PHE A 2 -2.69 -27.71 12.16
N ALA A 3 -2.95 -27.31 10.92
CA ALA A 3 -3.89 -28.00 10.05
C ALA A 3 -3.50 -29.48 9.79
N ILE A 4 -2.20 -29.78 9.75
CA ILE A 4 -1.69 -31.14 9.58
C ILE A 4 -2.00 -31.99 10.83
N TRP A 5 -1.79 -31.42 12.01
CA TRP A 5 -2.10 -32.13 13.27
C TRP A 5 -3.60 -32.37 13.44
N ILE A 6 -4.44 -31.43 13.05
CA ILE A 6 -5.89 -31.60 13.02
C ILE A 6 -6.25 -32.75 12.07
N GLY A 7 -5.67 -32.80 10.88
CA GLY A 7 -5.87 -33.88 9.92
C GLY A 7 -5.51 -35.23 10.48
N PHE A 8 -4.38 -35.38 11.13
CA PHE A 8 -3.99 -36.63 11.83
C PHE A 8 -4.97 -36.99 12.95
N GLY A 9 -5.47 -36.00 13.71
CA GLY A 9 -6.49 -36.25 14.74
C GLY A 9 -7.79 -36.81 14.16
N VAL A 10 -8.25 -36.26 13.02
CA VAL A 10 -9.45 -36.76 12.32
C VAL A 10 -9.26 -38.19 11.83
N LEU A 11 -8.11 -38.49 11.21
CA LEU A 11 -7.77 -39.82 10.75
C LEU A 11 -7.70 -40.83 11.93
N TYR A 12 -7.13 -40.45 13.06
CA TYR A 12 -7.07 -41.28 14.25
C TYR A 12 -8.46 -41.57 14.80
N LEU A 13 -9.35 -40.58 14.87
CA LEU A 13 -10.74 -40.80 15.28
C LEU A 13 -11.48 -41.75 14.35
N TRP A 14 -11.29 -41.62 13.05
CA TRP A 14 -11.84 -42.52 12.06
C TRP A 14 -11.33 -43.96 12.26
N ASP A 15 -10.00 -44.15 12.45
CA ASP A 15 -9.38 -45.46 12.71
C ASP A 15 -9.90 -46.13 13.97
N LEU A 16 -10.18 -45.35 15.01
CA LEU A 16 -10.77 -45.88 16.25
C LEU A 16 -12.20 -46.38 16.01
N LEU A 17 -13.01 -45.63 15.28
CA LEU A 17 -14.42 -45.95 15.06
C LEU A 17 -14.61 -47.10 14.08
N GLN A 18 -13.81 -47.19 13.02
CA GLN A 18 -13.91 -48.27 12.05
C GLN A 18 -13.58 -49.66 12.62
N LYS A 19 -12.93 -49.73 13.79
CA LYS A 19 -12.73 -51.00 14.53
C LYS A 19 -14.01 -51.53 15.16
N LYS A 20 -15.04 -50.68 15.34
CA LYS A 20 -16.29 -51.01 16.01
C LYS A 20 -17.51 -51.01 15.10
N MET A 21 -17.39 -50.40 13.93
CA MET A 21 -18.49 -50.23 12.98
C MET A 21 -17.98 -50.21 11.55
N ASP A 22 -18.89 -50.22 10.60
CA ASP A 22 -18.59 -50.09 9.18
C ASP A 22 -17.84 -48.78 8.88
N SER A 23 -16.84 -48.84 8.00
CA SER A 23 -15.94 -47.76 7.65
C SER A 23 -16.71 -46.52 7.13
N ARG A 24 -17.79 -46.72 6.37
CA ARG A 24 -18.65 -45.65 5.87
C ARG A 24 -19.36 -44.91 6.99
N ASN A 25 -19.92 -45.64 7.94
CA ASN A 25 -20.63 -45.08 9.08
C ASN A 25 -19.65 -44.35 10.01
N ALA A 26 -18.46 -44.91 10.22
CA ALA A 26 -17.38 -44.26 10.98
C ALA A 26 -16.99 -42.91 10.33
N ALA A 27 -16.82 -42.86 9.01
CA ALA A 27 -16.52 -41.62 8.26
C ALA A 27 -17.63 -40.58 8.40
N ILE A 28 -18.88 -40.98 8.30
CA ILE A 28 -20.02 -40.05 8.45
C ILE A 28 -20.04 -39.45 9.86
N ILE A 29 -19.88 -40.29 10.89
CA ILE A 29 -19.89 -39.82 12.29
C ILE A 29 -18.72 -38.86 12.56
N VAL A 30 -17.51 -39.22 12.13
CA VAL A 30 -16.34 -38.35 12.33
C VAL A 30 -16.52 -37.03 11.61
N THR A 31 -17.02 -37.04 10.36
CA THR A 31 -17.29 -35.83 9.59
C THR A 31 -18.34 -34.97 10.31
N ALA A 32 -19.44 -35.54 10.75
CA ALA A 32 -20.50 -34.83 11.47
C ALA A 32 -19.96 -34.21 12.77
N VAL A 33 -19.23 -34.96 13.56
CA VAL A 33 -18.63 -34.45 14.81
C VAL A 33 -17.66 -33.30 14.54
N CYS A 34 -16.77 -33.45 13.55
CA CYS A 34 -15.83 -32.40 13.20
C CYS A 34 -16.55 -31.14 12.65
N LEU A 35 -17.61 -31.31 11.85
CA LEU A 35 -18.41 -30.20 11.31
C LEU A 35 -19.08 -29.40 12.44
N PHE A 36 -19.70 -30.07 13.39
CA PHE A 36 -20.37 -29.41 14.51
C PHE A 36 -19.38 -28.84 15.54
N ALA A 37 -18.32 -29.58 15.85
CA ALA A 37 -17.34 -29.17 16.87
C ALA A 37 -16.47 -27.97 16.40
N VAL A 38 -16.22 -27.80 15.11
CA VAL A 38 -15.33 -26.75 14.60
C VAL A 38 -16.10 -25.69 13.81
N PRO A 39 -16.52 -25.87 12.54
CA PRO A 39 -17.08 -24.75 11.77
C PRO A 39 -18.42 -24.25 12.32
N VAL A 40 -19.31 -25.12 12.79
CA VAL A 40 -20.59 -24.65 13.37
C VAL A 40 -20.37 -23.94 14.70
N ASN A 41 -19.51 -24.48 15.57
CA ASN A 41 -19.16 -23.82 16.82
C ASN A 41 -18.44 -22.47 16.58
N MET A 42 -17.50 -22.42 15.64
CA MET A 42 -16.82 -21.17 15.28
C MET A 42 -17.81 -20.13 14.74
N ALA A 43 -18.73 -20.54 13.86
CA ALA A 43 -19.76 -19.64 13.34
C ALA A 43 -20.65 -19.12 14.48
N ALA A 44 -21.11 -19.99 15.37
CA ALA A 44 -21.98 -19.60 16.50
C ALA A 44 -21.29 -18.66 17.50
N GLN A 45 -20.01 -18.89 17.77
CA GLN A 45 -19.26 -18.13 18.77
C GLN A 45 -18.70 -16.80 18.24
N ASN A 46 -18.40 -16.73 16.95
CA ASN A 46 -17.68 -15.58 16.38
C ASN A 46 -18.50 -14.78 15.37
N TRP A 47 -19.76 -15.14 15.13
CA TRP A 47 -20.60 -14.44 14.16
C TRP A 47 -20.70 -12.95 14.47
N ASP A 48 -20.96 -12.61 15.70
CA ASP A 48 -21.11 -11.23 16.16
C ASP A 48 -19.82 -10.41 15.95
N ASP A 49 -18.68 -10.99 16.28
CA ASP A 49 -17.37 -10.34 16.09
C ASP A 49 -17.01 -10.13 14.61
N HIS A 50 -17.51 -10.98 13.71
CA HIS A 50 -17.22 -10.95 12.28
C HIS A 50 -18.29 -10.23 11.45
N ASP A 51 -19.48 -9.99 12.01
CA ASP A 51 -20.49 -9.21 11.33
C ASP A 51 -20.06 -7.74 11.23
N ARG A 52 -19.85 -7.29 10.01
CA ARG A 52 -19.43 -5.93 9.66
C ARG A 52 -20.52 -5.17 8.90
N SER A 53 -21.73 -5.72 8.80
CA SER A 53 -22.84 -5.16 8.04
C SER A 53 -23.26 -3.77 8.49
N GLY A 54 -23.05 -3.43 9.77
CA GLY A 54 -23.35 -2.12 10.33
C GLY A 54 -22.15 -1.16 10.49
N ARG A 55 -20.97 -1.52 9.97
CA ARG A 55 -19.74 -0.74 10.20
C ARG A 55 -19.46 0.24 9.06
N TYR A 56 -20.08 1.41 9.11
CA TYR A 56 -19.95 2.45 8.06
C TYR A 56 -18.88 3.51 8.34
N ALA A 57 -18.18 3.46 9.48
CA ALA A 57 -17.19 4.48 9.87
C ALA A 57 -16.09 4.66 8.83
N THR A 58 -15.59 3.55 8.28
CA THR A 58 -14.50 3.56 7.28
C THR A 58 -14.89 4.30 6.00
N ILE A 59 -16.09 4.03 5.46
CA ILE A 59 -16.54 4.72 4.24
C ILE A 59 -16.90 6.17 4.49
N ALA A 60 -17.48 6.49 5.66
CA ALA A 60 -17.75 7.87 6.05
C ALA A 60 -16.46 8.69 6.16
N HIS A 61 -15.42 8.10 6.78
CA HIS A 61 -14.09 8.70 6.86
C HIS A 61 -13.51 8.96 5.46
N ALA A 62 -13.55 7.98 4.58
CA ALA A 62 -13.05 8.11 3.21
C ALA A 62 -13.79 9.23 2.44
N LYS A 63 -15.11 9.29 2.55
CA LYS A 63 -15.89 10.34 1.91
C LYS A 63 -15.58 11.73 2.47
N ASN A 64 -15.33 11.86 3.76
CA ASN A 64 -14.92 13.12 4.36
C ASN A 64 -13.57 13.59 3.84
N TYR A 65 -12.58 12.69 3.74
CA TYR A 65 -11.27 13.01 3.16
C TYR A 65 -11.41 13.50 1.71
N LEU A 66 -12.06 12.70 0.87
CA LEU A 66 -12.22 13.03 -0.54
C LEU A 66 -13.05 14.31 -0.77
N SER A 67 -14.06 14.56 0.07
CA SER A 67 -14.88 15.78 -0.02
C SER A 67 -14.09 17.04 0.35
N SER A 68 -13.08 16.93 1.21
CA SER A 68 -12.23 18.07 1.60
C SER A 68 -11.18 18.44 0.53
N CYS A 69 -10.98 17.58 -0.48
CA CYS A 69 -10.04 17.85 -1.56
C CYS A 69 -10.63 18.82 -2.61
N ALA A 70 -9.79 19.70 -3.14
CA ALA A 70 -10.13 20.49 -4.31
C ALA A 70 -10.41 19.58 -5.53
N PRO A 71 -11.16 20.04 -6.54
CA PRO A 71 -11.30 19.30 -7.79
C PRO A 71 -9.94 18.96 -8.42
N ASN A 72 -9.80 17.74 -8.94
CA ASN A 72 -8.57 17.22 -9.54
C ASN A 72 -7.32 17.28 -8.64
N ALA A 73 -7.50 17.26 -7.32
CA ALA A 73 -6.40 17.29 -6.37
C ALA A 73 -5.57 16.00 -6.42
N ILE A 74 -4.30 16.11 -6.03
CA ILE A 74 -3.45 14.96 -5.70
C ILE A 74 -3.44 14.82 -4.18
N LEU A 75 -3.92 13.69 -3.68
CA LEU A 75 -3.97 13.37 -2.25
C LEU A 75 -2.90 12.35 -1.90
N PHE A 76 -1.92 12.76 -1.12
CA PHE A 76 -0.90 11.86 -0.60
C PHE A 76 -1.39 11.16 0.67
N THR A 77 -1.24 9.83 0.69
CA THR A 77 -1.59 8.97 1.83
C THR A 77 -0.38 8.15 2.25
N TYR A 78 -0.39 7.65 3.49
CA TYR A 78 0.68 6.83 4.00
C TYR A 78 0.13 5.57 4.68
N GLY A 79 0.41 4.40 4.07
CA GLY A 79 -0.04 3.10 4.58
C GLY A 79 -1.46 2.72 4.18
N ASP A 80 -1.87 1.56 4.64
CA ASP A 80 -3.09 0.87 4.19
C ASP A 80 -4.37 1.50 4.75
N ASN A 81 -4.34 1.86 6.03
CA ASN A 81 -5.53 2.39 6.73
C ASN A 81 -6.03 3.70 6.14
N ASP A 82 -5.12 4.54 5.63
CA ASP A 82 -5.48 5.80 4.98
C ASP A 82 -5.88 5.59 3.52
N THR A 83 -5.26 4.63 2.83
CA THR A 83 -5.38 4.46 1.39
C THR A 83 -6.56 3.59 0.98
N PHE A 84 -6.74 2.42 1.58
CA PHE A 84 -7.73 1.43 1.13
C PHE A 84 -9.17 1.89 1.26
N PRO A 85 -9.55 2.61 2.32
CA PRO A 85 -10.89 3.21 2.38
C PRO A 85 -11.17 4.19 1.24
N LEU A 86 -10.17 4.98 0.85
CA LEU A 86 -10.30 5.95 -0.25
C LEU A 86 -10.43 5.23 -1.59
N TRP A 87 -9.63 4.20 -1.84
CA TRP A 87 -9.77 3.36 -3.02
C TRP A 87 -11.14 2.68 -3.08
N TYR A 88 -11.63 2.14 -1.96
CA TYR A 88 -12.99 1.59 -1.91
C TYR A 88 -14.04 2.63 -2.33
N ALA A 89 -13.94 3.86 -1.83
CA ALA A 89 -14.86 4.92 -2.19
C ALA A 89 -14.80 5.26 -3.68
N GLN A 90 -13.61 5.24 -4.29
CA GLN A 90 -13.43 5.54 -5.73
C GLN A 90 -13.83 4.36 -6.61
N GLU A 91 -13.37 3.14 -6.29
CA GLU A 91 -13.51 1.98 -7.16
C GLU A 91 -14.91 1.34 -7.07
N VAL A 92 -15.49 1.29 -5.86
CA VAL A 92 -16.77 0.61 -5.62
C VAL A 92 -17.94 1.58 -5.67
N GLU A 93 -17.79 2.78 -5.07
CA GLU A 93 -18.88 3.76 -5.02
C GLU A 93 -18.78 4.84 -6.09
N GLY A 94 -17.71 4.88 -6.89
CA GLY A 94 -17.51 5.89 -7.93
C GLY A 94 -17.34 7.30 -7.41
N PHE A 95 -16.95 7.46 -6.13
CA PHE A 95 -16.97 8.76 -5.45
C PHE A 95 -15.65 9.50 -5.63
N ARG A 96 -15.68 10.76 -6.12
CA ARG A 96 -14.52 11.65 -6.30
C ARG A 96 -13.34 10.99 -7.05
N ARG A 97 -13.60 10.39 -8.18
CA ARG A 97 -12.62 9.75 -9.06
C ARG A 97 -11.74 10.76 -9.81
N ASP A 98 -12.06 12.06 -9.67
CA ASP A 98 -11.23 13.18 -10.08
C ASP A 98 -9.99 13.38 -9.18
N VAL A 99 -10.05 12.93 -7.91
CA VAL A 99 -8.93 13.05 -6.97
C VAL A 99 -7.94 11.92 -7.18
N ARG A 100 -6.65 12.26 -7.36
CA ARG A 100 -5.58 11.26 -7.52
C ARG A 100 -5.01 10.87 -6.17
N ILE A 101 -5.28 9.65 -5.73
CA ILE A 101 -4.72 9.10 -4.49
C ILE A 101 -3.32 8.53 -4.77
N VAL A 102 -2.33 8.97 -4.00
CA VAL A 102 -0.93 8.56 -4.12
C VAL A 102 -0.46 8.01 -2.78
N ASN A 103 -0.26 6.70 -2.70
CA ASN A 103 0.29 6.06 -1.50
C ASN A 103 1.81 6.18 -1.48
N LEU A 104 2.33 6.90 -0.49
CA LEU A 104 3.78 7.15 -0.35
C LEU A 104 4.59 5.88 -0.10
N SER A 105 4.02 4.88 0.59
CA SER A 105 4.71 3.60 0.81
C SER A 105 4.89 2.81 -0.49
N LEU A 106 3.92 2.89 -1.41
CA LEU A 106 4.00 2.20 -2.70
C LEU A 106 4.87 2.94 -3.72
N LEU A 107 5.11 4.24 -3.54
CA LEU A 107 6.01 5.01 -4.41
C LEU A 107 7.46 4.54 -4.38
N ALA A 108 7.85 3.68 -3.43
CA ALA A 108 9.13 3.00 -3.46
C ALA A 108 9.23 1.95 -4.61
N GLY A 109 8.11 1.54 -5.19
CA GLY A 109 8.06 0.59 -6.30
C GLY A 109 7.94 1.27 -7.66
N ASP A 110 8.81 0.92 -8.59
CA ASP A 110 8.82 1.49 -9.93
C ASP A 110 7.53 1.22 -10.72
N TRP A 111 6.90 0.08 -10.52
CA TRP A 111 5.60 -0.28 -11.09
C TRP A 111 4.49 0.69 -10.66
N TYR A 112 4.54 1.13 -9.40
CA TYR A 112 3.54 2.06 -8.89
C TYR A 112 3.77 3.48 -9.42
N ILE A 113 5.03 3.90 -9.56
CA ILE A 113 5.39 5.16 -10.23
C ILE A 113 4.85 5.17 -11.66
N ASP A 114 5.05 4.07 -12.42
CA ASP A 114 4.51 3.91 -13.77
C ASP A 114 2.98 4.03 -13.80
N GLN A 115 2.31 3.48 -12.80
CA GLN A 115 0.85 3.56 -12.67
C GLN A 115 0.40 4.99 -12.35
N MET A 116 1.12 5.69 -11.47
CA MET A 116 0.78 7.07 -11.11
C MET A 116 0.97 8.05 -12.26
N LYS A 117 1.89 7.80 -13.18
CA LYS A 117 2.10 8.63 -14.38
C LYS A 117 1.00 8.51 -15.43
N ARG A 118 0.11 7.52 -15.32
CA ARG A 118 -0.98 7.31 -16.27
C ARG A 118 -2.26 7.98 -15.78
N LYS A 119 -3.09 8.41 -16.72
CA LYS A 119 -4.46 8.84 -16.43
C LYS A 119 -5.26 7.67 -15.83
N ALA A 120 -6.08 7.95 -14.82
CA ALA A 120 -7.03 6.99 -14.26
C ALA A 120 -8.36 7.69 -14.02
N TYR A 121 -9.41 7.17 -14.64
CA TYR A 121 -10.76 7.75 -14.61
C TYR A 121 -10.75 9.21 -15.06
N GLU A 122 -11.25 10.12 -14.22
CA GLU A 122 -11.29 11.56 -14.43
C GLU A 122 -9.99 12.26 -13.99
N SER A 123 -9.09 11.59 -13.25
CA SER A 123 -7.84 12.17 -12.75
C SER A 123 -6.69 12.02 -13.76
N ASP A 124 -5.97 13.08 -13.99
CA ASP A 124 -4.77 13.06 -14.83
C ASP A 124 -3.61 12.31 -14.13
N GLY A 125 -2.58 11.92 -14.90
CA GLY A 125 -1.37 11.34 -14.35
C GLY A 125 -0.61 12.33 -13.46
N VAL A 126 0.03 11.83 -12.41
CA VAL A 126 0.90 12.64 -11.55
C VAL A 126 2.08 13.15 -12.39
N PRO A 127 2.42 14.45 -12.35
CA PRO A 127 3.47 15.04 -13.18
C PRO A 127 4.88 14.70 -12.67
N ILE A 128 5.22 13.43 -12.64
CA ILE A 128 6.55 12.94 -12.25
C ILE A 128 7.49 13.10 -13.45
N SER A 129 8.48 13.97 -13.32
CA SER A 129 9.41 14.35 -14.40
C SER A 129 10.48 13.28 -14.69
N PHE A 130 10.79 12.39 -13.75
CA PHE A 130 11.79 11.35 -13.93
C PHE A 130 11.35 10.34 -14.99
N THR A 131 12.29 9.94 -15.85
CA THR A 131 12.09 8.87 -16.83
C THR A 131 12.20 7.50 -16.18
N LYS A 132 11.71 6.45 -16.84
CA LYS A 132 11.81 5.06 -16.34
C LYS A 132 13.24 4.67 -16.00
N ASP A 133 14.20 5.05 -16.82
CA ASP A 133 15.62 4.74 -16.63
C ASP A 133 16.20 5.42 -15.37
N GLN A 134 15.53 6.45 -14.86
CA GLN A 134 15.99 7.18 -13.67
C GLN A 134 15.41 6.66 -12.36
N TYR A 135 14.35 5.81 -12.39
CA TYR A 135 13.72 5.29 -11.16
C TYR A 135 13.40 3.80 -11.17
N HIS A 136 13.76 3.03 -12.20
CA HIS A 136 13.53 1.58 -12.14
C HIS A 136 14.31 0.93 -11.01
N ALA A 137 13.88 -0.24 -10.56
CA ALA A 137 14.53 -0.97 -9.47
C ALA A 137 16.05 -1.13 -9.70
N GLY A 138 16.83 -0.83 -8.69
CA GLY A 138 18.30 -0.79 -8.75
C GLY A 138 18.89 0.56 -9.15
N VAL A 139 18.05 1.54 -9.54
CA VAL A 139 18.49 2.90 -9.86
C VAL A 139 17.78 3.88 -8.93
N ARG A 140 18.54 4.60 -8.13
CA ARG A 140 18.02 5.55 -7.12
C ARG A 140 17.03 4.95 -6.12
N ASP A 141 17.25 3.70 -5.73
CA ASP A 141 16.42 3.02 -4.72
C ASP A 141 16.40 3.79 -3.39
N PHE A 142 17.44 4.54 -3.13
CA PHE A 142 17.49 5.50 -2.04
C PHE A 142 18.41 6.68 -2.39
N VAL A 143 18.07 7.84 -1.81
CA VAL A 143 18.82 9.08 -1.94
C VAL A 143 19.20 9.54 -0.55
N THR A 144 20.48 9.78 -0.30
CA THR A 144 20.96 10.20 1.00
C THR A 144 20.96 11.73 1.12
N ILE A 145 20.97 12.26 2.35
CA ILE A 145 21.15 13.69 2.58
C ILE A 145 22.55 13.90 3.13
N GLU A 146 23.37 14.63 2.40
CA GLU A 146 24.72 14.99 2.80
C GLU A 146 24.87 16.52 2.79
N GLU A 147 24.91 17.13 3.97
CA GLU A 147 25.03 18.57 4.10
C GLU A 147 26.41 19.07 3.66
N ARG A 148 26.60 19.19 2.34
CA ARG A 148 27.82 19.73 1.73
C ARG A 148 27.74 21.23 1.48
N ILE A 149 26.53 21.77 1.44
CA ILE A 149 26.22 23.16 1.12
C ILE A 149 25.32 23.72 2.20
N GLN A 150 25.71 24.88 2.76
CA GLN A 150 24.97 25.57 3.82
C GLN A 150 23.84 26.47 3.28
N GLN A 151 23.89 26.83 2.01
CA GLN A 151 22.92 27.76 1.40
C GLN A 151 21.63 27.03 1.02
N PRO A 152 20.47 27.74 1.09
CA PRO A 152 19.22 27.21 0.55
C PRO A 152 19.30 26.98 -0.95
N PHE A 153 18.80 25.85 -1.39
CA PHE A 153 18.72 25.49 -2.82
C PHE A 153 17.27 25.40 -3.28
N SER A 154 17.02 25.79 -4.53
CA SER A 154 15.73 25.55 -5.15
C SER A 154 15.45 24.04 -5.25
N MET A 155 14.24 23.63 -4.90
CA MET A 155 13.81 22.24 -5.06
C MET A 155 14.02 21.74 -6.49
N LYS A 156 13.80 22.61 -7.49
CA LYS A 156 14.00 22.25 -8.89
C LYS A 156 15.47 21.90 -9.19
N GLU A 157 16.40 22.75 -8.74
CA GLU A 157 17.85 22.52 -8.94
C GLU A 157 18.32 21.25 -8.23
N VAL A 158 17.80 20.98 -7.02
CA VAL A 158 18.12 19.75 -6.30
C VAL A 158 17.57 18.51 -7.03
N MET A 159 16.37 18.57 -7.57
CA MET A 159 15.81 17.46 -8.35
C MET A 159 16.60 17.23 -9.65
N GLU A 160 17.04 18.27 -10.34
CA GLU A 160 17.93 18.17 -11.51
C GLU A 160 19.31 17.60 -11.13
N PHE A 161 19.84 17.98 -9.97
CA PHE A 161 21.09 17.45 -9.43
C PHE A 161 20.97 15.93 -9.14
N VAL A 162 19.92 15.50 -8.45
CA VAL A 162 19.67 14.09 -8.13
C VAL A 162 19.39 13.28 -9.39
N ALA A 163 18.69 13.86 -10.38
CA ALA A 163 18.41 13.20 -11.64
C ALA A 163 19.63 13.00 -12.54
N SER A 164 20.72 13.72 -12.26
CA SER A 164 21.96 13.67 -13.05
C SER A 164 22.77 12.41 -12.77
N ASP A 165 23.34 11.82 -13.84
CA ASP A 165 24.22 10.66 -13.75
C ASP A 165 25.72 11.03 -13.74
N ARG A 166 26.04 12.33 -13.57
CA ARG A 166 27.42 12.81 -13.51
C ARG A 166 28.11 12.31 -12.22
N PRO A 167 29.41 11.95 -12.26
CA PRO A 167 30.15 11.44 -11.10
C PRO A 167 30.12 12.39 -9.89
N GLU A 168 30.14 13.70 -10.12
CA GLU A 168 30.12 14.72 -9.06
C GLU A 168 28.79 14.83 -8.33
N THR A 169 27.70 14.27 -8.89
CA THR A 169 26.38 14.19 -8.24
C THR A 169 26.20 12.90 -7.43
N LYS A 170 27.24 12.07 -7.35
CA LYS A 170 27.22 10.81 -6.59
C LYS A 170 28.09 10.92 -5.33
N SER A 171 27.69 10.18 -4.31
CA SER A 171 28.48 10.00 -3.09
C SER A 171 29.09 8.62 -3.04
N ASN A 172 30.38 8.53 -2.75
CA ASN A 172 31.12 7.27 -2.58
C ASN A 172 31.32 6.91 -1.10
N ARG A 173 30.56 7.53 -0.17
CA ARG A 173 30.69 7.30 1.28
C ARG A 173 30.11 5.96 1.75
N TYR A 174 29.37 5.28 0.90
CA TYR A 174 28.66 4.05 1.24
C TYR A 174 29.40 2.83 0.68
N GLN A 175 29.46 1.76 1.47
CA GLN A 175 30.17 0.53 1.10
C GLN A 175 29.52 -0.21 -0.10
N GLY A 176 28.30 0.16 -0.48
CA GLY A 176 27.55 -0.42 -1.60
C GLY A 176 27.84 0.22 -2.98
N GLY A 177 28.74 1.19 -3.06
CA GLY A 177 29.04 1.93 -4.30
C GLY A 177 28.56 3.38 -4.30
N ALA A 178 28.59 4.01 -5.47
CA ALA A 178 28.16 5.39 -5.65
C ALA A 178 26.63 5.51 -5.54
N VAL A 179 26.16 6.40 -4.67
CA VAL A 179 24.72 6.67 -4.44
C VAL A 179 24.38 8.13 -4.70
N ASP A 180 23.14 8.38 -5.10
CA ASP A 180 22.62 9.73 -5.25
C ASP A 180 22.46 10.41 -3.88
N PHE A 181 22.65 11.72 -3.81
CA PHE A 181 22.49 12.48 -2.58
C PHE A 181 21.87 13.86 -2.80
N ILE A 182 21.23 14.36 -1.77
CA ILE A 182 20.75 15.74 -1.67
C ILE A 182 21.81 16.55 -0.91
N PRO A 183 22.36 17.64 -1.49
CA PRO A 183 23.53 18.34 -0.94
C PRO A 183 23.22 19.28 0.23
N THR A 184 21.94 19.50 0.54
CA THR A 184 21.50 20.41 1.62
C THR A 184 20.15 20.00 2.17
N ARG A 185 19.87 20.32 3.44
CA ARG A 185 18.52 20.22 4.03
C ARG A 185 17.69 21.48 3.83
N SER A 186 18.32 22.59 3.47
CA SER A 186 17.64 23.86 3.28
C SER A 186 17.14 23.99 1.84
N LEU A 187 15.86 23.67 1.64
CA LEU A 187 15.22 23.71 0.33
C LEU A 187 14.15 24.79 0.30
N TYR A 188 13.98 25.43 -0.86
CA TYR A 188 12.88 26.35 -1.08
C TYR A 188 12.19 26.09 -2.43
N ILE A 189 10.92 26.40 -2.48
CA ILE A 189 10.13 26.43 -3.72
C ILE A 189 9.85 27.89 -4.04
N PRO A 190 10.30 28.41 -5.17
CA PRO A 190 9.97 29.78 -5.57
C PRO A 190 8.47 29.89 -5.80
N VAL A 191 7.82 30.80 -5.08
CA VAL A 191 6.38 31.04 -5.17
C VAL A 191 6.14 32.30 -5.98
N ASP A 192 5.35 32.20 -7.03
CA ASP A 192 4.84 33.34 -7.75
C ASP A 192 3.72 34.00 -6.94
N LYS A 193 4.04 35.10 -6.29
CA LYS A 193 3.11 35.80 -5.39
C LYS A 193 1.85 36.27 -6.11
N GLU A 194 1.93 36.66 -7.37
CA GLU A 194 0.77 37.12 -8.16
C GLU A 194 -0.22 35.96 -8.40
N LYS A 195 0.28 34.76 -8.64
CA LYS A 195 -0.56 33.56 -8.83
C LYS A 195 -1.15 32.99 -7.56
N VAL A 196 -0.55 33.26 -6.41
CA VAL A 196 -1.03 32.75 -5.11
C VAL A 196 -2.07 33.68 -4.48
N LEU A 197 -2.04 34.97 -4.81
CA LEU A 197 -2.94 35.97 -4.25
C LEU A 197 -4.13 36.29 -5.17
N ALA A 198 -4.18 35.68 -6.35
CA ALA A 198 -5.30 35.76 -7.28
C ALA A 198 -6.30 34.62 -7.07
#